data_cada9f4bc24851ccdfd6445b1a3e8017
#
_entry.id   cada9f4bc24851ccdfd6445b1a3e8017
#
_cell.length_a   1.000
_cell.length_b   1.000
_cell.length_c   1.000
_cell.angle_alpha   90.00
_cell.angle_beta   90.00
_cell.angle_gamma   90.00
#
_symmetry.space_group_name_H-M   'P 1'
#
loop_
_entity.id
_entity.type
_entity.pdbx_description
1 polymer ?
#
loop_
_entity_poly.entity_id
_entity_poly.type
_entity_poly.pdbx_seq_one_letter_code
_entity_poly.pdbx_strand_id
1 'polypeptide(L)'
;KPGDINLSELTRYQKEAEEGTLSHFTFLATEMLKAKFLDKENGVSELLEKLKSGFLANRRFYKAKADEMNFHIRPRLCDDLANLRIGFELYCETLSYYEGITYEQKVEMLKELDEILLRLAVSQQALTETEQPTEIFIRKLRSLIDVGKVNLVERMIRPIDMPRNLVGYYDDENFYFESDAAYAAVIKCCNDVGEHFPLTQKALIKA
;
A
#
# COMPACT_ATOMS: atom_id res chain seq x y z
N LYS A 1 -8.80 10.19 -17.45
CA LYS A 1 -8.03 10.87 -16.40
C LYS A 1 -8.26 10.07 -15.13
N PRO A 2 -7.25 9.67 -14.37
CA PRO A 2 -7.46 8.95 -13.13
C PRO A 2 -8.25 9.87 -12.21
N GLY A 3 -9.35 9.33 -11.66
CA GLY A 3 -10.46 9.96 -11.02
C GLY A 3 -10.14 11.23 -10.26
N ASP A 4 -10.83 12.27 -10.64
CA ASP A 4 -10.89 13.47 -9.84
C ASP A 4 -11.45 13.07 -8.46
N ILE A 5 -10.63 13.19 -7.43
CA ILE A 5 -11.10 13.08 -6.06
C ILE A 5 -12.16 14.16 -5.91
N ASN A 6 -13.39 13.77 -5.59
CA ASN A 6 -14.43 14.71 -5.30
C ASN A 6 -14.08 15.44 -3.99
N LEU A 7 -13.43 16.60 -4.13
CA LEU A 7 -12.94 17.38 -2.99
C LEU A 7 -14.06 17.77 -2.02
N SER A 8 -15.28 17.97 -2.52
CA SER A 8 -16.42 18.30 -1.67
C SER A 8 -16.84 17.12 -0.80
N GLU A 9 -16.84 15.91 -1.34
CA GLU A 9 -17.07 14.70 -0.54
C GLU A 9 -15.94 14.42 0.43
N LEU A 10 -14.68 14.58 0.02
CA LEU A 10 -13.54 14.41 0.92
C LEU A 10 -13.64 15.40 2.09
N THR A 11 -13.94 16.67 1.82
CA THR A 11 -14.13 17.69 2.87
C THR A 11 -15.28 17.33 3.81
N ARG A 12 -16.40 16.79 3.26
CA ARG A 12 -17.50 16.30 4.07
C ARG A 12 -17.07 15.18 5.00
N TYR A 13 -16.36 14.16 4.51
CA TYR A 13 -15.88 13.05 5.33
C TYR A 13 -14.85 13.49 6.38
N GLN A 14 -13.98 14.45 6.04
CA GLN A 14 -13.06 15.03 7.02
C GLN A 14 -13.80 15.73 8.16
N LYS A 15 -14.83 16.50 7.84
CA LYS A 15 -15.69 17.15 8.83
C LYS A 15 -16.44 16.14 9.69
N GLU A 16 -17.02 15.10 9.10
CA GLU A 16 -17.68 14.01 9.81
C GLU A 16 -16.71 13.28 10.74
N ALA A 17 -15.43 13.12 10.34
CA ALA A 17 -14.38 12.54 11.18
C ALA A 17 -14.03 13.45 12.37
N GLU A 18 -13.91 14.76 12.15
CA GLU A 18 -13.67 15.76 13.20
C GLU A 18 -14.83 15.84 14.21
N GLU A 19 -16.07 15.72 13.74
CA GLU A 19 -17.28 15.67 14.56
C GLU A 19 -17.47 14.33 15.32
N GLY A 20 -16.56 13.35 15.11
CA GLY A 20 -16.56 12.07 15.80
C GLY A 20 -17.55 11.04 15.23
N THR A 21 -18.19 11.30 14.09
CA THR A 21 -19.17 10.38 13.46
C THR A 21 -18.52 9.04 13.09
N LEU A 22 -17.27 9.04 12.64
CA LEU A 22 -16.52 7.81 12.35
C LEU A 22 -16.21 7.01 13.62
N SER A 23 -16.08 7.66 14.79
CA SER A 23 -15.86 6.98 16.07
C SER A 23 -17.09 6.18 16.51
N HIS A 24 -18.30 6.59 16.13
CA HIS A 24 -19.53 5.82 16.40
C HIS A 24 -19.51 4.47 15.70
N PHE A 25 -19.06 4.41 14.44
CA PHE A 25 -18.94 3.13 13.75
C PHE A 25 -17.92 2.22 14.41
N THR A 26 -16.76 2.74 14.79
CA THR A 26 -15.74 1.99 15.52
C THR A 26 -16.26 1.47 16.85
N PHE A 27 -17.03 2.28 17.56
CA PHE A 27 -17.70 1.86 18.80
C PHE A 27 -18.69 0.70 18.53
N LEU A 28 -19.59 0.84 17.54
CA LEU A 28 -20.55 -0.19 17.18
C LEU A 28 -19.86 -1.50 16.76
N ALA A 29 -18.78 -1.42 15.96
CA ALA A 29 -17.99 -2.58 15.56
C ALA A 29 -17.36 -3.28 16.78
N THR A 30 -16.84 -2.48 17.73
CA THR A 30 -16.25 -3.01 18.98
C THR A 30 -17.30 -3.72 19.82
N GLU A 31 -18.47 -3.13 20.02
CA GLU A 31 -19.57 -3.76 20.78
C GLU A 31 -20.08 -5.03 20.11
N MET A 32 -20.20 -5.05 18.79
CA MET A 32 -20.54 -6.27 18.05
C MET A 32 -19.48 -7.36 18.25
N LEU A 33 -18.18 -7.00 18.18
CA LEU A 33 -17.09 -7.98 18.39
C LEU A 33 -17.06 -8.50 19.82
N LYS A 34 -17.30 -7.65 20.82
CA LYS A 34 -17.46 -8.08 22.23
C LYS A 34 -18.58 -9.10 22.34
N ALA A 35 -19.78 -8.75 21.91
CA ALA A 35 -20.93 -9.62 22.02
C ALA A 35 -20.77 -10.96 21.27
N LYS A 36 -20.14 -10.94 20.09
CA LYS A 36 -19.95 -12.17 19.28
C LYS A 36 -18.80 -13.05 19.77
N PHE A 37 -17.72 -12.46 20.25
CA PHE A 37 -16.47 -13.16 20.53
C PHE A 37 -15.88 -12.87 21.90
N LEU A 38 -15.59 -11.60 22.25
CA LEU A 38 -14.68 -11.26 23.35
C LEU A 38 -15.26 -11.64 24.74
N ASP A 39 -16.58 -11.61 24.88
CA ASP A 39 -17.27 -11.99 26.12
C ASP A 39 -17.44 -13.51 26.29
N LYS A 40 -16.90 -14.30 25.35
CA LYS A 40 -16.96 -15.77 25.39
C LYS A 40 -15.61 -16.36 25.80
N GLU A 41 -15.67 -17.47 26.49
CA GLU A 41 -14.50 -18.31 26.72
C GLU A 41 -13.88 -18.72 25.37
N ASN A 42 -12.59 -18.47 25.17
CA ASN A 42 -11.86 -18.70 23.92
C ASN A 42 -12.27 -17.82 22.72
N GLY A 43 -13.15 -16.83 22.87
CA GLY A 43 -13.69 -16.04 21.77
C GLY A 43 -12.61 -15.25 21.00
N VAL A 44 -11.51 -14.82 21.68
CA VAL A 44 -10.36 -14.19 21.00
C VAL A 44 -9.70 -15.18 20.04
N SER A 45 -9.51 -16.43 20.45
CA SER A 45 -8.92 -17.47 19.59
C SER A 45 -9.83 -17.77 18.40
N GLU A 46 -11.15 -17.84 18.61
CA GLU A 46 -12.12 -18.04 17.53
C GLU A 46 -12.09 -16.89 16.52
N LEU A 47 -12.03 -15.63 16.99
CA LEU A 47 -11.90 -14.46 16.13
C LEU A 47 -10.62 -14.49 15.31
N LEU A 48 -9.47 -14.79 15.93
CA LEU A 48 -8.20 -14.89 15.25
C LEU A 48 -8.19 -15.99 14.18
N GLU A 49 -8.75 -17.16 14.48
CA GLU A 49 -8.88 -18.25 13.51
C GLU A 49 -9.82 -17.87 12.35
N LYS A 50 -10.93 -17.19 12.64
CA LYS A 50 -11.83 -16.66 11.60
C LYS A 50 -11.11 -15.66 10.69
N LEU A 51 -10.36 -14.71 11.24
CA LEU A 51 -9.62 -13.73 10.46
C LEU A 51 -8.51 -14.37 9.62
N LYS A 52 -7.74 -15.32 10.19
CA LYS A 52 -6.71 -16.06 9.45
C LYS A 52 -7.28 -16.89 8.32
N SER A 53 -8.32 -17.65 8.59
CA SER A 53 -8.98 -18.48 7.57
C SER A 53 -9.59 -17.63 6.46
N GLY A 54 -10.24 -16.52 6.81
CA GLY A 54 -10.77 -15.53 5.87
C GLY A 54 -9.66 -14.90 5.01
N PHE A 55 -8.54 -14.49 5.61
CA PHE A 55 -7.39 -13.99 4.87
C PHE A 55 -6.87 -14.99 3.84
N LEU A 56 -6.64 -16.23 4.25
CA LEU A 56 -6.14 -17.26 3.35
C LEU A 56 -7.13 -17.60 2.23
N ALA A 57 -8.43 -17.62 2.52
CA ALA A 57 -9.48 -17.84 1.54
C ALA A 57 -9.53 -16.70 0.52
N ASN A 58 -9.56 -15.45 0.97
CA ASN A 58 -9.58 -14.25 0.12
C ASN A 58 -8.31 -14.14 -0.74
N ARG A 59 -7.14 -14.42 -0.17
CA ARG A 59 -5.88 -14.46 -0.91
C ARG A 59 -5.90 -15.47 -2.05
N ARG A 60 -6.42 -16.68 -1.81
CA ARG A 60 -6.57 -17.71 -2.84
C ARG A 60 -7.59 -17.28 -3.90
N PHE A 61 -8.69 -16.68 -3.48
CA PHE A 61 -9.72 -16.18 -4.38
C PHE A 61 -9.15 -15.14 -5.36
N TYR A 62 -8.45 -14.10 -4.87
CA TYR A 62 -7.88 -13.07 -5.74
C TYR A 62 -6.79 -13.63 -6.65
N LYS A 63 -5.98 -14.57 -6.17
CA LYS A 63 -5.00 -15.24 -7.02
C LYS A 63 -5.69 -16.01 -8.14
N ALA A 64 -6.70 -16.82 -7.84
CA ALA A 64 -7.44 -17.58 -8.83
C ALA A 64 -8.13 -16.67 -9.87
N LYS A 65 -8.73 -15.56 -9.41
CA LYS A 65 -9.36 -14.57 -10.30
C LYS A 65 -8.36 -13.89 -11.22
N ALA A 66 -7.17 -13.55 -10.72
CA ALA A 66 -6.11 -13.01 -11.54
C ALA A 66 -5.63 -14.02 -12.59
N ASP A 67 -5.46 -15.28 -12.22
CA ASP A 67 -5.07 -16.36 -13.12
C ASP A 67 -6.14 -16.58 -14.22
N GLU A 68 -7.44 -16.54 -13.89
CA GLU A 68 -8.57 -16.58 -14.85
C GLU A 68 -8.52 -15.42 -15.88
N MET A 69 -8.05 -14.25 -15.44
CA MET A 69 -7.89 -13.05 -16.27
C MET A 69 -6.56 -13.03 -17.05
N ASN A 70 -5.76 -14.09 -16.98
CA ASN A 70 -4.38 -14.14 -17.49
C ASN A 70 -3.50 -12.97 -16.96
N PHE A 71 -3.74 -12.57 -15.71
CA PHE A 71 -3.07 -11.47 -15.05
C PHE A 71 -2.15 -11.99 -13.95
N HIS A 72 -0.84 -11.75 -14.09
CA HIS A 72 0.12 -12.16 -13.07
C HIS A 72 0.12 -11.15 -11.92
N ILE A 73 -0.63 -11.46 -10.86
CA ILE A 73 -0.69 -10.62 -9.67
C ILE A 73 0.49 -10.89 -8.72
N ARG A 74 1.13 -9.82 -8.24
CA ARG A 74 2.21 -9.94 -7.25
C ARG A 74 1.66 -10.47 -5.91
N PRO A 75 2.39 -11.37 -5.22
CA PRO A 75 1.93 -11.95 -3.95
C PRO A 75 1.50 -10.92 -2.91
N ARG A 76 2.28 -9.83 -2.76
CA ARG A 76 1.96 -8.74 -1.84
C ARG A 76 0.63 -8.04 -2.17
N LEU A 77 0.35 -7.84 -3.46
CA LEU A 77 -0.92 -7.24 -3.87
C LEU A 77 -2.10 -8.15 -3.54
N CYS A 78 -1.95 -9.47 -3.67
CA CYS A 78 -2.96 -10.43 -3.18
C CYS A 78 -3.20 -10.30 -1.67
N ASP A 79 -2.14 -10.10 -0.89
CA ASP A 79 -2.22 -9.92 0.55
C ASP A 79 -2.95 -8.62 0.92
N ASP A 80 -2.65 -7.53 0.19
CA ASP A 80 -3.32 -6.24 0.38
C ASP A 80 -4.81 -6.32 0.04
N LEU A 81 -5.18 -6.95 -1.09
CA LEU A 81 -6.58 -7.17 -1.46
C LEU A 81 -7.31 -8.02 -0.42
N ALA A 82 -6.68 -9.09 0.08
CA ALA A 82 -7.28 -9.96 1.09
C ALA A 82 -7.54 -9.21 2.41
N ASN A 83 -6.63 -8.33 2.82
CA ASN A 83 -6.80 -7.49 4.02
C ASN A 83 -7.94 -6.48 3.84
N LEU A 84 -8.01 -5.80 2.70
CA LEU A 84 -9.10 -4.86 2.39
C LEU A 84 -10.46 -5.57 2.40
N ARG A 85 -10.52 -6.77 1.83
CA ARG A 85 -11.72 -7.58 1.80
C ARG A 85 -12.20 -7.96 3.20
N ILE A 86 -11.29 -8.38 4.10
CA ILE A 86 -11.62 -8.69 5.49
C ILE A 86 -12.14 -7.46 6.23
N GLY A 87 -11.48 -6.32 6.06
CA GLY A 87 -11.94 -5.08 6.67
C GLY A 87 -13.36 -4.71 6.24
N PHE A 88 -13.65 -4.85 4.96
CA PHE A 88 -14.98 -4.58 4.43
C PHE A 88 -16.02 -5.64 4.83
N GLU A 89 -15.63 -6.91 4.96
CA GLU A 89 -16.50 -7.94 5.55
C GLU A 89 -16.92 -7.59 6.97
N LEU A 90 -15.96 -7.14 7.79
CA LEU A 90 -16.24 -6.71 9.15
C LEU A 90 -17.18 -5.48 9.17
N TYR A 91 -16.99 -4.54 8.23
CA TYR A 91 -17.90 -3.41 8.04
C TYR A 91 -19.32 -3.88 7.73
N CYS A 92 -19.49 -4.76 6.74
CA CYS A 92 -20.79 -5.31 6.39
C CYS A 92 -21.41 -6.17 7.52
N GLU A 93 -20.58 -6.92 8.27
CA GLU A 93 -21.06 -7.67 9.45
C GLU A 93 -21.58 -6.74 10.54
N THR A 94 -20.93 -5.61 10.76
CA THR A 94 -21.38 -4.62 11.74
C THR A 94 -22.73 -4.03 11.31
N LEU A 95 -22.85 -3.59 10.06
CA LEU A 95 -24.12 -3.08 9.54
C LEU A 95 -25.26 -4.10 9.63
N SER A 96 -24.98 -5.35 9.26
CA SER A 96 -25.97 -6.43 9.33
C SER A 96 -26.35 -6.78 10.77
N TYR A 97 -25.43 -6.71 11.72
CA TYR A 97 -25.68 -6.97 13.13
C TYR A 97 -26.66 -5.96 13.74
N TYR A 98 -26.59 -4.72 13.32
CA TYR A 98 -27.50 -3.64 13.73
C TYR A 98 -28.66 -3.41 12.74
N GLU A 99 -28.96 -4.42 11.92
CA GLU A 99 -30.08 -4.40 10.96
C GLU A 99 -30.04 -3.24 9.94
N GLY A 100 -28.85 -2.64 9.73
CA GLY A 100 -28.63 -1.57 8.76
C GLY A 100 -28.64 -2.05 7.31
N ILE A 101 -28.34 -3.34 7.06
CA ILE A 101 -28.40 -3.97 5.75
C ILE A 101 -28.94 -5.41 5.86
N THR A 102 -29.59 -5.89 4.79
CA THR A 102 -30.03 -7.29 4.69
C THR A 102 -28.83 -8.20 4.29
N TYR A 103 -29.05 -9.50 4.41
CA TYR A 103 -28.05 -10.48 3.97
C TYR A 103 -27.78 -10.38 2.45
N GLU A 104 -28.83 -10.19 1.65
CA GLU A 104 -28.71 -10.03 0.20
C GLU A 104 -27.90 -8.79 -0.16
N GLN A 105 -28.16 -7.65 0.50
CA GLN A 105 -27.38 -6.43 0.33
C GLN A 105 -25.92 -6.63 0.71
N LYS A 106 -25.64 -7.32 1.81
CA LYS A 106 -24.27 -7.67 2.19
C LYS A 106 -23.55 -8.45 1.09
N VAL A 107 -24.20 -9.48 0.53
CA VAL A 107 -23.60 -10.31 -0.53
C VAL A 107 -23.31 -9.48 -1.78
N GLU A 108 -24.23 -8.61 -2.18
CA GLU A 108 -24.04 -7.73 -3.35
C GLU A 108 -22.91 -6.73 -3.13
N MET A 109 -22.85 -6.05 -1.98
CA MET A 109 -21.78 -5.12 -1.64
C MET A 109 -20.40 -5.80 -1.67
N LEU A 110 -20.30 -7.05 -1.18
CA LEU A 110 -19.05 -7.80 -1.19
C LEU A 110 -18.63 -8.19 -2.61
N LYS A 111 -19.58 -8.52 -3.48
CA LYS A 111 -19.33 -8.81 -4.88
C LYS A 111 -18.86 -7.57 -5.64
N GLU A 112 -19.52 -6.44 -5.45
CA GLU A 112 -19.10 -5.16 -6.03
C GLU A 112 -17.70 -4.77 -5.58
N LEU A 113 -17.38 -4.95 -4.30
CA LEU A 113 -16.02 -4.71 -3.77
C LEU A 113 -15.00 -5.58 -4.50
N ASP A 114 -15.26 -6.87 -4.65
CA ASP A 114 -14.34 -7.80 -5.31
C ASP A 114 -14.03 -7.37 -6.74
N GLU A 115 -15.04 -6.89 -7.49
CA GLU A 115 -14.87 -6.37 -8.85
C GLU A 115 -14.06 -5.07 -8.87
N ILE A 116 -14.29 -4.17 -7.91
CA ILE A 116 -13.54 -2.92 -7.76
C ILE A 116 -12.08 -3.21 -7.44
N LEU A 117 -11.82 -4.07 -6.46
CA LEU A 117 -10.48 -4.42 -6.02
C LEU A 117 -9.65 -5.07 -7.14
N LEU A 118 -10.25 -5.99 -7.91
CA LEU A 118 -9.57 -6.59 -9.06
C LEU A 118 -9.24 -5.55 -10.13
N ARG A 119 -10.15 -4.65 -10.47
CA ARG A 119 -9.87 -3.56 -11.43
C ARG A 119 -8.75 -2.65 -10.95
N LEU A 120 -8.75 -2.28 -9.68
CA LEU A 120 -7.69 -1.47 -9.09
C LEU A 120 -6.35 -2.18 -9.11
N ALA A 121 -6.31 -3.48 -8.82
CA ALA A 121 -5.08 -4.27 -8.87
C ALA A 121 -4.47 -4.30 -10.28
N VAL A 122 -5.29 -4.52 -11.32
CA VAL A 122 -4.85 -4.47 -12.72
C VAL A 122 -4.29 -3.10 -13.07
N SER A 123 -5.01 -2.03 -12.71
CA SER A 123 -4.57 -0.66 -13.00
C SER A 123 -3.28 -0.30 -12.27
N GLN A 124 -3.14 -0.68 -11.01
CA GLN A 124 -1.95 -0.39 -10.21
C GLN A 124 -0.72 -1.14 -10.72
N GLN A 125 -0.90 -2.39 -11.12
CA GLN A 125 0.21 -3.17 -11.67
C GLN A 125 0.64 -2.64 -13.03
N ALA A 126 -0.28 -2.26 -13.91
CA ALA A 126 0.02 -1.63 -15.20
C ALA A 126 0.81 -0.33 -15.03
N LEU A 127 0.45 0.51 -14.05
CA LEU A 127 1.21 1.71 -13.70
C LEU A 127 2.63 1.38 -13.23
N THR A 128 2.78 0.33 -12.42
CA THR A 128 4.10 -0.09 -11.91
C THR A 128 4.97 -0.74 -13.00
N GLU A 129 4.36 -1.41 -13.98
CA GLU A 129 5.06 -2.02 -15.12
C GLU A 129 5.46 -1.00 -16.19
N THR A 130 4.74 0.13 -16.28
CA THR A 130 5.06 1.23 -17.21
C THR A 130 6.10 2.20 -16.68
N GLU A 131 6.35 2.26 -15.36
CA GLU A 131 7.46 3.05 -14.82
C GLU A 131 8.80 2.45 -15.28
N GLN A 132 9.55 3.22 -16.04
CA GLN A 132 10.90 2.80 -16.43
C GLN A 132 11.76 2.61 -15.17
N PRO A 133 12.57 1.55 -15.09
CA PRO A 133 13.42 1.32 -13.92
C PRO A 133 14.33 2.49 -13.57
N THR A 134 14.73 3.29 -14.56
CA THR A 134 15.48 4.54 -14.38
C THR A 134 14.67 5.59 -13.62
N GLU A 135 13.38 5.73 -13.90
CA GLU A 135 12.49 6.66 -13.19
C GLU A 135 12.28 6.22 -11.74
N ILE A 136 12.08 4.92 -11.53
CA ILE A 136 11.99 4.33 -10.18
C ILE A 136 13.27 4.61 -9.39
N PHE A 137 14.43 4.44 -10.01
CA PHE A 137 15.73 4.71 -9.39
C PHE A 137 15.85 6.17 -8.96
N ILE A 138 15.61 7.10 -9.88
CA ILE A 138 15.70 8.54 -9.61
C ILE A 138 14.72 8.97 -8.53
N ARG A 139 13.47 8.52 -8.59
CA ARG A 139 12.44 8.80 -7.58
C ARG A 139 12.85 8.33 -6.18
N LYS A 140 13.35 7.10 -6.07
CA LYS A 140 13.82 6.55 -4.78
C LYS A 140 15.06 7.28 -4.27
N LEU A 141 16.01 7.57 -5.14
CA LEU A 141 17.21 8.31 -4.78
C LEU A 141 16.86 9.73 -4.28
N ARG A 142 15.96 10.42 -4.97
CA ARG A 142 15.45 11.73 -4.54
C ARG A 142 14.80 11.63 -3.15
N SER A 143 13.96 10.66 -2.92
CA SER A 143 13.34 10.45 -1.61
C SER A 143 14.37 10.23 -0.49
N LEU A 144 15.46 9.49 -0.78
CA LEU A 144 16.55 9.29 0.19
C LEU A 144 17.30 10.57 0.50
N ILE A 145 17.48 11.44 -0.49
CA ILE A 145 18.09 12.77 -0.33
C ILE A 145 17.16 13.66 0.52
N ASP A 146 15.88 13.75 0.16
CA ASP A 146 14.89 14.61 0.83
C ASP A 146 14.73 14.27 2.33
N VAL A 147 14.86 12.99 2.70
CA VAL A 147 14.81 12.56 4.11
C VAL A 147 16.17 12.52 4.80
N GLY A 148 17.24 12.99 4.15
CA GLY A 148 18.59 13.06 4.71
C GLY A 148 19.29 11.72 4.98
N LYS A 149 18.83 10.62 4.36
CA LYS A 149 19.48 9.30 4.46
C LYS A 149 20.75 9.21 3.63
N VAL A 150 20.83 9.95 2.54
CA VAL A 150 22.01 10.13 1.70
C VAL A 150 22.23 11.61 1.44
N ASN A 151 23.47 11.98 1.09
CA ASN A 151 23.87 13.37 0.95
C ASN A 151 24.44 13.63 -0.44
N LEU A 152 24.19 14.86 -0.92
CA LEU A 152 24.87 15.47 -2.05
C LEU A 152 25.70 16.66 -1.56
N VAL A 153 26.83 16.93 -2.20
CA VAL A 153 27.70 18.05 -1.88
C VAL A 153 27.81 18.95 -3.12
N GLU A 154 27.82 20.26 -2.91
CA GLU A 154 28.04 21.20 -3.99
C GLU A 154 29.44 21.03 -4.57
N ARG A 155 29.56 20.89 -5.88
CA ARG A 155 30.78 20.50 -6.57
C ARG A 155 31.96 21.49 -6.37
N MET A 156 31.62 22.76 -6.21
CA MET A 156 32.62 23.81 -6.02
C MET A 156 33.07 24.00 -4.57
N ILE A 157 32.33 23.42 -3.63
CA ILE A 157 32.61 23.50 -2.19
C ILE A 157 33.38 22.25 -1.76
N ARG A 158 34.53 22.41 -1.12
CA ARG A 158 35.22 21.33 -0.41
C ARG A 158 34.80 21.41 1.07
N PRO A 159 33.86 20.62 1.54
CA PRO A 159 33.53 20.59 2.95
C PRO A 159 34.74 20.17 3.78
N ILE A 160 34.91 20.75 4.96
CA ILE A 160 35.98 20.40 5.92
C ILE A 160 35.85 18.93 6.30
N ASP A 161 34.61 18.46 6.52
CA ASP A 161 34.28 17.05 6.75
C ASP A 161 33.34 16.55 5.65
N MET A 162 33.74 15.46 4.99
CA MET A 162 32.87 14.80 4.01
C MET A 162 31.68 14.17 4.72
N PRO A 163 30.44 14.44 4.25
CA PRO A 163 29.25 13.86 4.86
C PRO A 163 29.26 12.33 4.71
N ARG A 164 28.79 11.64 5.75
CA ARG A 164 28.55 10.19 5.67
C ARG A 164 27.43 9.94 4.65
N ASN A 165 27.49 8.81 3.97
CA ASN A 165 26.52 8.42 2.93
C ASN A 165 26.46 9.42 1.75
N LEU A 166 27.60 9.95 1.34
CA LEU A 166 27.72 10.75 0.14
C LEU A 166 27.41 9.89 -1.09
N VAL A 167 26.48 10.33 -1.93
CA VAL A 167 26.07 9.62 -3.16
C VAL A 167 26.38 10.43 -4.42
N GLY A 168 26.92 11.63 -4.28
CA GLY A 168 27.31 12.45 -5.43
C GLY A 168 27.46 13.92 -5.13
N TYR A 169 27.49 14.68 -6.22
CA TYR A 169 27.69 16.13 -6.21
C TYR A 169 26.59 16.80 -7.04
N TYR A 170 26.42 18.09 -6.84
CA TYR A 170 25.53 18.92 -7.67
C TYR A 170 26.17 20.28 -7.98
N ASP A 171 25.75 20.89 -9.06
CA ASP A 171 25.96 22.29 -9.38
C ASP A 171 24.63 22.92 -9.80
N ASP A 172 24.65 24.15 -10.30
CA ASP A 172 23.44 24.91 -10.67
C ASP A 172 22.60 24.25 -11.78
N GLU A 173 23.19 23.36 -12.57
CA GLU A 173 22.55 22.78 -13.74
C GLU A 173 22.36 21.24 -13.62
N ASN A 174 23.25 20.56 -12.89
CA ASN A 174 23.34 19.08 -12.95
C ASN A 174 23.55 18.43 -11.59
N PHE A 175 23.11 17.17 -11.51
CA PHE A 175 23.45 16.23 -10.46
C PHE A 175 24.43 15.19 -10.99
N TYR A 176 25.50 14.91 -10.22
CA TYR A 176 26.54 13.95 -10.56
C TYR A 176 26.53 12.86 -9.50
N PHE A 177 26.01 11.70 -9.83
CA PHE A 177 25.94 10.59 -8.89
C PHE A 177 27.19 9.71 -8.97
N GLU A 178 27.68 9.33 -7.80
CA GLU A 178 28.64 8.24 -7.68
C GLU A 178 27.88 6.93 -7.84
N SER A 179 28.14 6.19 -8.92
CA SER A 179 27.28 5.09 -9.38
C SER A 179 27.15 3.96 -8.37
N ASP A 180 28.23 3.61 -7.66
CA ASP A 180 28.24 2.50 -6.70
C ASP A 180 27.48 2.89 -5.43
N ALA A 181 27.74 4.09 -4.90
CA ALA A 181 27.11 4.59 -3.69
C ALA A 181 25.59 4.84 -3.90
N ALA A 182 25.22 5.48 -5.01
CA ALA A 182 23.83 5.75 -5.33
C ALA A 182 23.03 4.46 -5.55
N TYR A 183 23.60 3.50 -6.30
CA TYR A 183 22.97 2.21 -6.53
C TYR A 183 22.80 1.42 -5.23
N ALA A 184 23.85 1.32 -4.41
CA ALA A 184 23.80 0.61 -3.13
C ALA A 184 22.75 1.21 -2.17
N ALA A 185 22.64 2.56 -2.14
CA ALA A 185 21.64 3.24 -1.31
C ALA A 185 20.20 2.90 -1.75
N VAL A 186 19.91 2.90 -3.04
CA VAL A 186 18.59 2.55 -3.59
C VAL A 186 18.27 1.08 -3.35
N ILE A 187 19.22 0.17 -3.60
CA ILE A 187 19.03 -1.28 -3.32
C ILE A 187 18.72 -1.51 -1.85
N LYS A 188 19.48 -0.90 -0.95
CA LYS A 188 19.21 -0.99 0.48
C LYS A 188 17.81 -0.51 0.82
N CYS A 189 17.39 0.64 0.28
CA CYS A 189 16.04 1.17 0.48
C CYS A 189 14.97 0.19 -0.02
N CYS A 190 15.16 -0.42 -1.20
CA CYS A 190 14.24 -1.43 -1.71
C CYS A 190 14.15 -2.65 -0.79
N ASN A 191 15.28 -3.18 -0.34
CA ASN A 191 15.32 -4.32 0.56
C ASN A 191 14.67 -4.05 1.91
N ASP A 192 14.86 -2.84 2.48
CA ASP A 192 14.27 -2.43 3.76
C ASP A 192 12.73 -2.43 3.72
N VAL A 193 12.13 -2.23 2.55
CA VAL A 193 10.67 -2.27 2.34
C VAL A 193 10.18 -3.55 1.65
N GLY A 194 11.06 -4.55 1.49
CA GLY A 194 10.72 -5.84 0.88
C GLY A 194 10.47 -5.77 -0.63
N GLU A 195 10.97 -4.74 -1.30
CA GLU A 195 10.90 -4.58 -2.75
C GLU A 195 12.21 -5.06 -3.41
N HIS A 196 12.11 -5.46 -4.68
CA HIS A 196 13.28 -5.81 -5.48
C HIS A 196 13.46 -4.79 -6.61
N PHE A 197 14.67 -4.22 -6.73
CA PHE A 197 14.97 -3.34 -7.86
C PHE A 197 15.31 -4.18 -9.10
N PRO A 198 14.66 -3.95 -10.26
CA PRO A 198 14.66 -4.90 -11.38
C PRO A 198 15.94 -4.89 -12.24
N LEU A 199 16.78 -3.86 -12.16
CA LEU A 199 17.98 -3.74 -12.97
C LEU A 199 19.25 -3.93 -12.14
N THR A 200 20.27 -4.52 -12.76
CA THR A 200 21.63 -4.46 -12.24
C THR A 200 22.22 -3.06 -12.48
N GLN A 201 23.21 -2.67 -11.70
CA GLN A 201 23.88 -1.38 -11.87
C GLN A 201 24.37 -1.15 -13.30
N LYS A 202 25.01 -2.17 -13.92
CA LYS A 202 25.50 -2.07 -15.30
C LYS A 202 24.36 -1.85 -16.31
N ALA A 203 23.21 -2.44 -16.08
CA ALA A 203 22.04 -2.27 -16.93
C ALA A 203 21.43 -0.87 -16.73
N LEU A 204 21.37 -0.37 -15.50
CA LEU A 204 20.87 0.95 -15.17
C LEU A 204 21.71 2.08 -15.81
N ILE A 205 23.04 1.98 -15.81
CA ILE A 205 23.94 2.98 -16.42
C ILE A 205 23.80 3.02 -17.94
N LYS A 206 23.33 1.94 -18.56
CA LYS A 206 23.14 1.86 -20.01
C LYS A 206 21.73 2.25 -20.47
N ALA A 207 20.77 2.32 -19.55
CA ALA A 207 19.38 2.67 -19.81
C ALA A 207 19.17 4.17 -19.80
#